data_99795469597b4f622eb141476befe4c4
#
_entry.id   99795469597b4f622eb141476befe4c4
#
_cell.length_a   1.000
_cell.length_b   1.000
_cell.length_c   1.000
_cell.angle_alpha   90.00
_cell.angle_beta   90.00
_cell.angle_gamma   90.00
#
_symmetry.space_group_name_H-M   'P 1'
#
loop_
_entity.id
_entity.type
_entity.pdbx_description
1 polymer ?
#
loop_
_entity_poly.entity_id
_entity_poly.type
_entity_poly.pdbx_seq_one_letter_code
_entity_poly.pdbx_strand_id
1 'polypeptide(L)'
;KEIRILGRRFEVEPRAKESLKGITVGEKLSYRFYDGTYQGTPLLFVEPKKGNPSPRTCAITGKRLTEALGLPAVFILAPGPTYERHRLADKGVFFVMSEEYAHLPGIIALEKTSNRKIAEVLTPVAQYILLYHLQVGSIEGMSPRDIAPLLPYSYESVTLGVTCLEDVGLCQKIQ
;
A
#
# COMPACT_ATOMS: atom_id res chain seq x y z
N LYS A 1 -15.02 14.76 7.95
CA LYS A 1 -14.46 13.41 8.18
C LYS A 1 -12.96 13.48 7.94
N GLU A 2 -12.18 12.90 8.84
CA GLU A 2 -10.73 12.77 8.68
C GLU A 2 -10.40 11.48 7.91
N ILE A 3 -9.55 11.58 6.91
CA ILE A 3 -8.97 10.47 6.16
C ILE A 3 -7.45 10.59 6.27
N ARG A 4 -6.78 9.48 6.53
CA ARG A 4 -5.32 9.44 6.51
C ARG A 4 -4.83 8.81 5.21
N ILE A 5 -3.92 9.51 4.55
CA ILE A 5 -3.30 9.06 3.31
C ILE A 5 -1.79 9.21 3.49
N LEU A 6 -1.05 8.11 3.44
CA LEU A 6 0.43 8.10 3.55
C LEU A 6 0.95 8.85 4.80
N GLY A 7 0.27 8.65 5.93
CA GLY A 7 0.62 9.30 7.20
C GLY A 7 0.22 10.78 7.33
N ARG A 8 -0.37 11.38 6.30
CA ARG A 8 -0.91 12.75 6.36
C ARG A 8 -2.41 12.72 6.60
N ARG A 9 -2.89 13.68 7.40
CA ARG A 9 -4.31 13.85 7.66
C ARG A 9 -4.92 14.74 6.59
N PHE A 10 -6.06 14.31 6.04
CA PHE A 10 -6.87 15.08 5.11
C PHE A 10 -8.28 15.23 5.68
N GLU A 11 -8.74 16.45 5.72
CA GLU A 11 -10.12 16.73 6.08
C GLU A 11 -10.97 16.68 4.82
N VAL A 12 -12.06 15.90 4.88
CA VAL A 12 -13.07 15.85 3.83
C VAL A 12 -14.41 16.20 4.43
N GLU A 13 -15.17 17.03 3.71
CA GLU A 13 -16.48 17.51 4.12
C GLU A 13 -17.59 16.72 3.42
N PRO A 14 -18.67 16.36 4.12
CA PRO A 14 -19.81 15.72 3.48
C PRO A 14 -20.37 16.62 2.38
N ARG A 15 -20.50 16.07 1.17
CA ARG A 15 -21.08 16.83 0.05
C ARG A 15 -22.57 17.03 0.26
N ALA A 16 -23.04 18.27 0.05
CA ALA A 16 -24.45 18.62 0.19
C ALA A 16 -25.32 17.83 -0.80
N LYS A 17 -26.52 17.42 -0.37
CA LYS A 17 -27.44 16.62 -1.20
C LYS A 17 -27.86 17.37 -2.48
N GLU A 18 -27.97 18.66 -2.41
CA GLU A 18 -28.33 19.56 -3.52
C GLU A 18 -27.27 19.56 -4.62
N SER A 19 -26.00 19.34 -4.25
CA SER A 19 -24.85 19.27 -5.16
C SER A 19 -24.67 17.91 -5.83
N LEU A 20 -25.56 16.94 -5.55
CA LEU A 20 -25.54 15.60 -6.14
C LEU A 20 -26.45 15.51 -7.39
N LYS A 21 -26.49 16.56 -8.20
CA LYS A 21 -27.22 16.56 -9.48
C LYS A 21 -26.52 15.59 -10.45
N GLY A 22 -27.29 14.80 -11.20
CA GLY A 22 -26.76 13.80 -12.14
C GLY A 22 -26.36 12.46 -11.52
N ILE A 23 -26.41 12.33 -10.19
CA ILE A 23 -26.17 11.06 -9.50
C ILE A 23 -27.47 10.28 -9.35
N THR A 24 -27.45 8.99 -9.69
CA THR A 24 -28.64 8.11 -9.61
C THR A 24 -29.04 7.87 -8.16
N VAL A 25 -30.31 7.52 -7.94
CA VAL A 25 -30.83 7.13 -6.64
C VAL A 25 -30.06 5.93 -6.07
N GLY A 26 -29.75 4.92 -6.91
CA GLY A 26 -28.98 3.73 -6.52
C GLY A 26 -27.60 4.09 -5.98
N GLU A 27 -26.90 5.03 -6.61
CA GLU A 27 -25.59 5.48 -6.13
C GLU A 27 -25.68 6.29 -4.83
N LYS A 28 -26.67 7.16 -4.69
CA LYS A 28 -26.94 7.89 -3.44
C LYS A 28 -27.22 6.92 -2.28
N LEU A 29 -27.86 5.79 -2.58
CA LEU A 29 -28.13 4.75 -1.59
C LEU A 29 -26.88 3.90 -1.28
N SER A 30 -26.01 3.67 -2.26
CA SER A 30 -24.84 2.78 -2.15
C SER A 30 -23.59 3.46 -1.63
N TYR A 31 -23.46 4.79 -1.83
CA TYR A 31 -22.25 5.55 -1.51
C TYR A 31 -22.53 6.75 -0.61
N ARG A 32 -21.47 7.20 0.09
CA ARG A 32 -21.37 8.51 0.73
C ARG A 32 -20.38 9.33 -0.08
N PHE A 33 -20.67 10.62 -0.21
CA PHE A 33 -19.87 11.56 -1.01
C PHE A 33 -19.29 12.64 -0.13
N TYR A 34 -18.01 12.96 -0.36
CA TYR A 34 -17.32 14.02 0.35
C TYR A 34 -16.52 14.87 -0.64
N ASP A 35 -16.43 16.15 -0.35
CA ASP A 35 -15.53 17.08 -1.04
C ASP A 35 -14.21 17.16 -0.27
N GLY A 36 -13.10 17.23 -0.98
CA GLY A 36 -11.78 17.41 -0.40
C GLY A 36 -10.78 17.91 -1.43
N THR A 37 -9.61 18.32 -0.96
CA THR A 37 -8.55 18.84 -1.82
C THR A 37 -7.27 18.09 -1.54
N TYR A 38 -6.58 17.65 -2.59
CA TYR A 38 -5.27 17.06 -2.51
C TYR A 38 -4.27 17.83 -3.37
N GLN A 39 -3.22 18.38 -2.75
CA GLN A 39 -2.21 19.22 -3.41
C GLN A 39 -2.82 20.33 -4.29
N GLY A 40 -3.85 20.98 -3.79
CA GLY A 40 -4.56 22.05 -4.53
C GLY A 40 -5.59 21.57 -5.57
N THR A 41 -5.65 20.26 -5.83
CA THR A 41 -6.62 19.66 -6.77
C THR A 41 -7.89 19.25 -6.02
N PRO A 42 -9.07 19.79 -6.40
CA PRO A 42 -10.33 19.37 -5.79
C PRO A 42 -10.69 17.95 -6.26
N LEU A 43 -11.13 17.12 -5.32
CA LEU A 43 -11.45 15.71 -5.52
C LEU A 43 -12.82 15.37 -4.92
N LEU A 44 -13.52 14.43 -5.56
CA LEU A 44 -14.71 13.81 -5.03
C LEU A 44 -14.33 12.48 -4.34
N PHE A 45 -14.43 12.42 -3.02
CA PHE A 45 -14.25 11.18 -2.29
C PHE A 45 -15.54 10.38 -2.20
N VAL A 46 -15.48 9.10 -2.54
CA VAL A 46 -16.62 8.20 -2.66
C VAL A 46 -16.42 7.00 -1.73
N GLU A 47 -17.23 6.89 -0.69
CA GLU A 47 -17.15 5.81 0.30
C GLU A 47 -18.31 4.84 0.11
N PRO A 48 -18.06 3.56 -0.17
CA PRO A 48 -19.11 2.56 -0.19
C PRO A 48 -19.72 2.37 1.20
N LYS A 49 -21.06 2.28 1.28
CA LYS A 49 -21.77 2.00 2.53
C LYS A 49 -21.71 0.53 2.96
N LYS A 50 -21.49 -0.38 2.01
CA LYS A 50 -21.43 -1.83 2.23
C LYS A 50 -20.28 -2.42 1.42
N GLY A 51 -19.24 -2.89 2.11
CA GLY A 51 -18.12 -3.61 1.49
C GLY A 51 -17.46 -2.91 0.28
N ASN A 52 -16.34 -3.43 -0.18
CA ASN A 52 -15.70 -2.89 -1.37
C ASN A 52 -16.42 -3.36 -2.64
N PRO A 53 -16.76 -2.44 -3.56
CA PRO A 53 -17.26 -2.82 -4.88
C PRO A 53 -16.15 -3.50 -5.69
N SER A 54 -16.53 -4.31 -6.69
CA SER A 54 -15.53 -4.91 -7.59
C SER A 54 -14.73 -3.83 -8.34
N PRO A 55 -13.47 -4.10 -8.76
CA PRO A 55 -12.67 -3.16 -9.55
C PRO A 55 -13.38 -2.68 -10.83
N ARG A 56 -14.17 -3.54 -11.47
CA ARG A 56 -15.00 -3.17 -12.64
C ARG A 56 -16.09 -2.17 -12.26
N THR A 57 -16.78 -2.42 -11.15
CA THR A 57 -17.82 -1.51 -10.64
C THR A 57 -17.24 -0.15 -10.28
N CYS A 58 -16.08 -0.12 -9.59
CA CYS A 58 -15.39 1.12 -9.26
C CYS A 58 -15.02 1.92 -10.52
N ALA A 59 -14.49 1.25 -11.57
CA ALA A 59 -14.11 1.91 -12.81
C ALA A 59 -15.33 2.55 -13.53
N ILE A 60 -16.42 1.81 -13.68
CA ILE A 60 -17.65 2.30 -14.33
C ILE A 60 -18.26 3.45 -13.52
N THR A 61 -18.42 3.24 -12.21
CA THR A 61 -19.02 4.25 -11.32
C THR A 61 -18.14 5.49 -11.22
N GLY A 62 -16.80 5.32 -11.07
CA GLY A 62 -15.87 6.43 -10.98
C GLY A 62 -15.88 7.32 -12.23
N LYS A 63 -15.85 6.72 -13.43
CA LYS A 63 -15.93 7.45 -14.69
C LYS A 63 -17.23 8.27 -14.77
N ARG A 64 -18.36 7.64 -14.49
CA ARG A 64 -19.66 8.28 -14.53
C ARG A 64 -19.82 9.41 -13.50
N LEU A 65 -19.30 9.22 -12.28
CA LEU A 65 -19.32 10.25 -11.24
C LEU A 65 -18.45 11.45 -11.63
N THR A 66 -17.26 11.18 -12.20
CA THR A 66 -16.37 12.23 -12.71
C THR A 66 -17.04 13.03 -13.82
N GLU A 67 -17.71 12.37 -14.77
CA GLU A 67 -18.45 13.02 -15.85
C GLU A 67 -19.64 13.86 -15.31
N ALA A 68 -20.38 13.33 -14.33
CA ALA A 68 -21.57 13.99 -13.79
C ALA A 68 -21.23 15.21 -12.91
N LEU A 69 -20.11 15.19 -12.19
CA LEU A 69 -19.78 16.22 -11.19
C LEU A 69 -18.56 17.07 -11.56
N GLY A 70 -17.83 16.72 -12.63
CA GLY A 70 -16.65 17.46 -13.10
C GLY A 70 -15.43 17.36 -12.18
N LEU A 71 -15.42 16.42 -11.23
CA LEU A 71 -14.34 16.20 -10.27
C LEU A 71 -13.83 14.76 -10.36
N PRO A 72 -12.51 14.54 -10.31
CA PRO A 72 -11.97 13.17 -10.24
C PRO A 72 -12.52 12.42 -9.02
N ALA A 73 -13.12 11.25 -9.25
CA ALA A 73 -13.69 10.42 -8.19
C ALA A 73 -12.62 9.52 -7.59
N VAL A 74 -12.44 9.59 -6.27
CA VAL A 74 -11.50 8.81 -5.48
C VAL A 74 -12.27 7.92 -4.50
N PHE A 75 -12.13 6.61 -4.61
CA PHE A 75 -12.82 5.67 -3.73
C PHE A 75 -12.09 5.51 -2.41
N ILE A 76 -12.81 5.60 -1.28
CA ILE A 76 -12.33 5.23 0.05
C ILE A 76 -12.72 3.78 0.27
N LEU A 77 -11.77 2.86 0.18
CA LEU A 77 -12.01 1.42 0.26
C LEU A 77 -11.46 0.84 1.57
N ALA A 78 -12.11 -0.20 2.07
CA ALA A 78 -11.55 -1.00 3.16
C ALA A 78 -10.28 -1.74 2.70
N PRO A 79 -9.33 -2.06 3.61
CA PRO A 79 -8.16 -2.85 3.28
C PRO A 79 -8.52 -4.13 2.54
N GLY A 80 -7.79 -4.42 1.48
CA GLY A 80 -7.99 -5.59 0.63
C GLY A 80 -6.67 -6.18 0.15
N PRO A 81 -6.70 -7.36 -0.49
CA PRO A 81 -5.51 -8.05 -0.95
C PRO A 81 -4.79 -7.26 -2.06
N THR A 82 -3.48 -7.47 -2.16
CA THR A 82 -2.61 -6.75 -3.11
C THR A 82 -3.09 -6.85 -4.57
N TYR A 83 -3.59 -8.03 -4.99
CA TYR A 83 -4.07 -8.20 -6.36
C TYR A 83 -5.28 -7.30 -6.70
N GLU A 84 -6.13 -6.98 -5.73
CA GLU A 84 -7.26 -6.05 -5.97
C GLU A 84 -6.76 -4.63 -6.21
N ARG A 85 -5.73 -4.19 -5.48
CA ARG A 85 -5.09 -2.89 -5.66
C ARG A 85 -4.53 -2.74 -7.07
N HIS A 86 -3.79 -3.74 -7.55
CA HIS A 86 -3.28 -3.75 -8.92
C HIS A 86 -4.42 -3.69 -9.95
N ARG A 87 -5.47 -4.50 -9.78
CA ARG A 87 -6.62 -4.49 -10.69
C ARG A 87 -7.40 -3.17 -10.69
N LEU A 88 -7.46 -2.46 -9.57
CA LEU A 88 -8.04 -1.11 -9.50
C LEU A 88 -7.17 -0.10 -10.26
N ALA A 89 -5.86 -0.10 -10.01
CA ALA A 89 -4.91 0.77 -10.68
C ALA A 89 -4.86 0.53 -12.20
N ASP A 90 -4.81 -0.73 -12.65
CA ASP A 90 -4.84 -1.12 -14.07
C ASP A 90 -6.10 -0.61 -14.78
N LYS A 91 -7.22 -0.48 -14.07
CA LYS A 91 -8.48 0.08 -14.60
C LYS A 91 -8.54 1.61 -14.49
N GLY A 92 -7.47 2.27 -14.07
CA GLY A 92 -7.44 3.72 -13.89
C GLY A 92 -8.36 4.24 -12.78
N VAL A 93 -8.69 3.42 -11.79
CA VAL A 93 -9.49 3.83 -10.64
C VAL A 93 -8.61 4.56 -9.64
N PHE A 94 -9.01 5.75 -9.22
CA PHE A 94 -8.39 6.43 -8.10
C PHE A 94 -9.01 5.95 -6.79
N PHE A 95 -8.17 5.62 -5.81
CA PHE A 95 -8.64 5.10 -4.53
C PHE A 95 -7.64 5.33 -3.40
N VAL A 96 -8.17 5.28 -2.18
CA VAL A 96 -7.45 5.18 -0.91
C VAL A 96 -7.93 3.91 -0.24
N MET A 97 -7.05 2.96 0.04
CA MET A 97 -7.42 1.68 0.62
C MET A 97 -6.93 1.50 2.06
N SER A 98 -5.91 2.23 2.45
CA SER A 98 -5.38 2.25 3.82
C SER A 98 -4.53 3.49 4.02
N GLU A 99 -4.03 3.69 5.23
CA GLU A 99 -3.05 4.76 5.49
C GLU A 99 -1.75 4.59 4.69
N GLU A 100 -1.50 3.39 4.16
CA GLU A 100 -0.27 3.00 3.49
C GLU A 100 -0.38 2.94 1.97
N TYR A 101 -1.59 2.93 1.42
CA TYR A 101 -1.79 2.77 -0.03
C TYR A 101 -2.85 3.71 -0.59
N ALA A 102 -2.43 4.54 -1.53
CA ALA A 102 -3.33 5.41 -2.29
C ALA A 102 -2.89 5.51 -3.76
N HIS A 103 -3.86 5.52 -4.67
CA HIS A 103 -3.69 5.82 -6.08
C HIS A 103 -4.54 7.04 -6.41
N LEU A 104 -3.91 8.20 -6.60
CA LEU A 104 -4.57 9.50 -6.75
C LEU A 104 -4.23 10.14 -8.09
N PRO A 105 -5.07 11.07 -8.61
CA PRO A 105 -4.75 11.82 -9.82
C PRO A 105 -3.42 12.58 -9.68
N GLY A 106 -2.56 12.47 -10.69
CA GLY A 106 -1.27 13.17 -10.71
C GLY A 106 -0.18 12.56 -9.82
N ILE A 107 -0.46 11.45 -9.14
CA ILE A 107 0.53 10.70 -8.37
C ILE A 107 0.59 9.29 -8.92
N ILE A 108 1.79 8.88 -9.35
CA ILE A 108 2.13 7.46 -9.55
C ILE A 108 1.89 6.79 -8.20
N ALA A 109 1.17 5.67 -8.17
CA ALA A 109 0.79 4.95 -6.96
C ALA A 109 1.92 5.00 -5.92
N LEU A 110 1.69 5.73 -4.83
CA LEU A 110 2.60 5.74 -3.71
C LEU A 110 2.21 4.53 -2.86
N GLU A 111 2.83 3.41 -3.15
CA GLU A 111 2.94 2.34 -2.19
C GLU A 111 3.96 2.82 -1.14
N LYS A 112 3.52 3.10 0.08
CA LYS A 112 4.43 3.01 1.19
C LYS A 112 4.76 1.51 1.21
N THR A 113 5.92 1.15 0.62
CA THR A 113 6.50 -0.17 0.80
C THR A 113 6.25 -0.50 2.24
N SER A 114 5.50 -1.59 2.48
CA SER A 114 5.25 -2.03 3.85
C SER A 114 6.59 -1.89 4.54
N ASN A 115 6.64 -1.10 5.61
CA ASN A 115 7.72 -1.26 6.55
C ASN A 115 7.57 -2.73 6.96
N ARG A 116 8.20 -3.66 6.22
CA ARG A 116 8.78 -4.80 6.87
C ARG A 116 9.37 -4.17 8.09
N LYS A 117 8.82 -4.48 9.27
CA LYS A 117 9.37 -3.98 10.52
C LYS A 117 10.86 -4.20 10.35
N ILE A 118 11.60 -3.13 10.10
CA ILE A 118 13.06 -3.18 10.10
C ILE A 118 13.27 -3.76 11.47
N ALA A 119 13.78 -4.97 11.52
CA ALA A 119 13.98 -5.64 12.79
C ALA A 119 14.92 -4.70 13.53
N GLU A 120 14.38 -3.95 14.50
CA GLU A 120 15.18 -3.01 15.31
C GLU A 120 16.30 -3.76 16.02
N VAL A 121 16.19 -5.10 16.04
CA VAL A 121 17.15 -6.00 16.67
C VAL A 121 17.43 -7.15 15.70
N LEU A 122 18.71 -7.40 15.46
CA LEU A 122 19.16 -8.57 14.71
C LEU A 122 18.74 -9.87 15.44
N THR A 123 18.17 -10.79 14.68
CA THR A 123 17.90 -12.14 15.23
C THR A 123 19.21 -12.80 15.68
N PRO A 124 19.19 -13.73 16.65
CA PRO A 124 20.40 -14.44 17.10
C PRO A 124 21.18 -15.08 15.94
N VAL A 125 20.47 -15.64 14.96
CA VAL A 125 21.09 -16.22 13.76
C VAL A 125 21.74 -15.15 12.88
N ALA A 126 21.08 -14.01 12.67
CA ALA A 126 21.65 -12.89 11.93
C ALA A 126 22.92 -12.33 12.61
N GLN A 127 22.88 -12.19 13.94
CA GLN A 127 24.07 -11.80 14.72
C GLN A 127 25.21 -12.82 14.56
N TYR A 128 24.90 -14.10 14.61
CA TYR A 128 25.91 -15.15 14.46
C TYR A 128 26.55 -15.13 13.06
N ILE A 129 25.74 -14.98 12.01
CA ILE A 129 26.22 -14.85 10.63
C ILE A 129 27.17 -13.65 10.49
N LEU A 130 26.79 -12.50 11.04
CA LEU A 130 27.59 -11.28 11.02
C LEU A 130 28.91 -11.47 11.77
N LEU A 131 28.87 -12.03 12.98
CA LEU A 131 30.06 -12.30 13.78
C LEU A 131 30.99 -13.30 13.10
N TYR A 132 30.45 -14.35 12.48
CA TYR A 132 31.25 -15.31 11.71
C TYR A 132 31.98 -14.60 10.56
N HIS A 133 31.28 -13.76 9.80
CA HIS A 133 31.88 -12.97 8.72
C HIS A 133 33.03 -12.08 9.19
N LEU A 134 32.86 -11.41 10.34
CA LEU A 134 33.85 -10.45 10.86
C LEU A 134 35.03 -11.10 11.58
N GLN A 135 34.85 -12.27 12.20
CA GLN A 135 35.83 -12.84 13.10
C GLN A 135 36.46 -14.16 12.62
N VAL A 136 35.73 -14.94 11.82
CA VAL A 136 36.15 -16.30 11.44
C VAL A 136 36.54 -16.38 9.97
N GLY A 137 35.67 -15.88 9.07
CA GLY A 137 35.96 -15.91 7.65
C GLY A 137 34.91 -15.21 6.82
N SER A 138 35.33 -14.58 5.75
CA SER A 138 34.42 -13.90 4.83
C SER A 138 33.40 -14.87 4.22
N ILE A 139 32.14 -14.49 4.26
CA ILE A 139 31.02 -15.16 3.58
C ILE A 139 30.52 -14.32 2.38
N GLU A 140 31.32 -13.37 1.93
CA GLU A 140 30.99 -12.52 0.81
C GLU A 140 30.83 -13.34 -0.48
N GLY A 141 29.74 -13.11 -1.22
CA GLY A 141 29.42 -13.89 -2.40
C GLY A 141 28.85 -15.29 -2.15
N MET A 142 28.71 -15.73 -0.89
CA MET A 142 28.15 -17.03 -0.55
C MET A 142 26.61 -16.98 -0.52
N SER A 143 25.99 -18.05 -1.03
CA SER A 143 24.55 -18.26 -0.87
C SER A 143 24.20 -18.79 0.53
N PRO A 144 22.95 -18.67 1.01
CA PRO A 144 22.52 -19.27 2.27
C PRO A 144 22.81 -20.80 2.36
N ARG A 145 22.86 -21.50 1.21
CA ARG A 145 23.23 -22.92 1.12
C ARG A 145 24.70 -23.17 1.45
N ASP A 146 25.56 -22.23 1.04
CA ASP A 146 27.00 -22.33 1.29
C ASP A 146 27.34 -21.94 2.72
N ILE A 147 26.55 -21.02 3.30
CA ILE A 147 26.71 -20.53 4.67
C ILE A 147 26.23 -21.57 5.71
N ALA A 148 25.11 -22.25 5.43
CA ALA A 148 24.48 -23.15 6.40
C ALA A 148 25.43 -24.25 6.94
N PRO A 149 26.31 -24.91 6.13
CA PRO A 149 27.25 -25.89 6.64
C PRO A 149 28.35 -25.32 7.56
N LEU A 150 28.59 -24.02 7.53
CA LEU A 150 29.60 -23.34 8.34
C LEU A 150 29.09 -22.97 9.74
N LEU A 151 27.80 -23.06 9.96
CA LEU A 151 27.13 -22.58 11.17
C LEU A 151 26.29 -23.67 11.84
N PRO A 152 26.11 -23.63 13.17
CA PRO A 152 25.27 -24.58 13.89
C PRO A 152 23.76 -24.35 13.72
N TYR A 153 23.32 -23.99 12.51
CA TYR A 153 21.93 -23.65 12.22
C TYR A 153 21.44 -24.36 10.96
N SER A 154 20.12 -24.59 10.89
CA SER A 154 19.50 -25.14 9.68
C SER A 154 19.54 -24.13 8.53
N TYR A 155 19.46 -24.63 7.30
CA TYR A 155 19.37 -23.81 6.10
C TYR A 155 18.25 -22.77 6.16
N GLU A 156 17.08 -23.16 6.67
CA GLU A 156 15.94 -22.25 6.83
C GLU A 156 16.25 -21.11 7.80
N SER A 157 16.88 -21.44 8.94
CA SER A 157 17.30 -20.45 9.93
C SER A 157 18.34 -19.48 9.37
N VAL A 158 19.31 -19.99 8.61
CA VAL A 158 20.33 -19.17 7.94
C VAL A 158 19.69 -18.26 6.89
N THR A 159 18.75 -18.78 6.10
CA THR A 159 18.01 -17.98 5.11
C THR A 159 17.25 -16.82 5.76
N LEU A 160 16.58 -17.07 6.89
CA LEU A 160 15.90 -16.03 7.67
C LEU A 160 16.88 -15.03 8.28
N GLY A 161 18.05 -15.50 8.75
CA GLY A 161 19.12 -14.66 9.28
C GLY A 161 19.70 -13.72 8.21
N VAL A 162 19.98 -14.24 7.01
CA VAL A 162 20.45 -13.44 5.87
C VAL A 162 19.37 -12.41 5.45
N THR A 163 18.11 -12.80 5.41
CA THR A 163 17.01 -11.86 5.13
C THR A 163 16.93 -10.75 6.19
N CYS A 164 17.15 -11.08 7.47
CA CYS A 164 17.21 -10.09 8.53
C CYS A 164 18.38 -9.10 8.35
N LEU A 165 19.57 -9.58 7.94
CA LEU A 165 20.71 -8.71 7.64
C LEU A 165 20.46 -7.82 6.42
N GLU A 166 19.76 -8.34 5.42
CA GLU A 166 19.33 -7.58 4.23
C GLU A 166 18.31 -6.48 4.60
N ASP A 167 17.33 -6.81 5.44
CA ASP A 167 16.28 -5.89 5.90
C ASP A 167 16.87 -4.71 6.72
N VAL A 168 17.97 -4.90 7.45
CA VAL A 168 18.68 -3.84 8.18
C VAL A 168 19.80 -3.17 7.35
N GLY A 169 19.98 -3.57 6.09
CA GLY A 169 20.96 -2.95 5.18
C GLY A 169 22.41 -3.36 5.42
N LEU A 170 22.67 -4.45 6.14
CA LEU A 170 24.02 -4.95 6.40
C LEU A 170 24.55 -5.90 5.32
N CYS A 171 23.70 -6.41 4.44
CA CYS A 171 24.08 -7.13 3.25
C CYS A 171 23.13 -6.87 2.08
N GLN A 172 23.54 -7.28 0.87
CA GLN A 172 22.72 -7.19 -0.35
C GLN A 172 22.82 -8.51 -1.10
N LYS A 173 21.71 -8.99 -1.66
CA LYS A 173 21.73 -10.09 -2.62
C LYS A 173 22.30 -9.63 -3.95
N ILE A 174 23.33 -10.29 -4.43
CA ILE A 174 23.84 -10.14 -5.78
C ILE A 174 22.95 -11.01 -6.67
N GLN A 175 22.32 -10.41 -7.68
CA GLN A 175 21.55 -11.13 -8.70
C GLN A 175 22.49 -11.74 -9.74
#